data_fdc072e3979e01fda703380ec5c5a8ee
#
_entry.id   fdc072e3979e01fda703380ec5c5a8ee
#
_cell.length_a   1.000
_cell.length_b   1.000
_cell.length_c   1.000
_cell.angle_alpha   90.00
_cell.angle_beta   90.00
_cell.angle_gamma   90.00
#
_symmetry.space_group_name_H-M   'P 1'
#
loop_
_entity.id
_entity.type
_entity.pdbx_description
1 polymer ?
#
loop_
_entity_poly.entity_id
_entity_poly.type
_entity_poly.pdbx_seq_one_letter_code
_entity_poly.pdbx_strand_id
1 'polypeptide(L)'
;MAEPTNSVDALDRLAAVIESRLPARGGDPEKSYVARLLHKGPDAFLKKVGEEATEVVMAAKDADHGGERSKIVGEVADLWFHTMIALAHYGLKPADVIAELERREGTSGIEEKALRKALARESGAQ
;
A
#
# COMPACT_ATOMS: atom_id res chain seq x y z
N MET A 1 -12.33 13.12 -27.22
CA MET A 1 -12.58 13.39 -25.81
C MET A 1 -12.08 12.19 -24.99
N ALA A 2 -11.12 12.43 -24.11
CA ALA A 2 -10.57 11.36 -23.29
C ALA A 2 -11.60 10.94 -22.23
N GLU A 3 -11.81 9.65 -22.09
CA GLU A 3 -12.66 9.14 -21.02
C GLU A 3 -11.99 9.38 -19.66
N PRO A 4 -12.77 9.68 -18.61
CA PRO A 4 -12.18 9.85 -17.29
C PRO A 4 -11.47 8.57 -16.86
N THR A 5 -10.25 8.71 -16.38
CA THR A 5 -9.45 7.59 -15.92
C THR A 5 -10.06 7.01 -14.65
N ASN A 6 -10.37 5.72 -14.66
CA ASN A 6 -10.83 5.03 -13.47
C ASN A 6 -9.66 4.90 -12.49
N SER A 7 -9.85 5.32 -11.24
CA SER A 7 -8.85 5.24 -10.18
C SER A 7 -8.34 3.81 -9.96
N VAL A 8 -9.23 2.82 -10.08
CA VAL A 8 -8.85 1.40 -9.94
C VAL A 8 -7.91 0.99 -11.07
N ASP A 9 -8.16 1.50 -12.28
CA ASP A 9 -7.29 1.23 -13.43
C ASP A 9 -5.88 1.80 -13.23
N ALA A 10 -5.77 2.93 -12.50
CA ALA A 10 -4.47 3.50 -12.20
C ALA A 10 -3.65 2.55 -11.32
N LEU A 11 -4.28 1.91 -10.34
CA LEU A 11 -3.61 0.91 -9.51
C LEU A 11 -3.17 -0.31 -10.35
N ASP A 12 -4.02 -0.76 -11.25
CA ASP A 12 -3.70 -1.88 -12.14
C ASP A 12 -2.54 -1.56 -13.06
N ARG A 13 -2.50 -0.34 -13.62
CA ARG A 13 -1.39 0.10 -14.48
C ARG A 13 -0.09 0.15 -13.70
N LEU A 14 -0.13 0.70 -12.49
CA LEU A 14 1.07 0.76 -11.65
C LEU A 14 1.53 -0.64 -11.25
N ALA A 15 0.58 -1.51 -10.91
CA ALA A 15 0.90 -2.91 -10.59
C ALA A 15 1.60 -3.61 -11.75
N ALA A 16 1.15 -3.36 -12.98
CA ALA A 16 1.78 -3.95 -14.17
C ALA A 16 3.21 -3.46 -14.35
N VAL A 17 3.47 -2.17 -14.10
CA VAL A 17 4.82 -1.61 -14.17
C VAL A 17 5.70 -2.25 -13.11
N ILE A 18 5.23 -2.36 -11.87
CA ILE A 18 5.98 -2.96 -10.78
C ILE A 18 6.31 -4.42 -11.11
N GLU A 19 5.32 -5.18 -11.59
CA GLU A 19 5.51 -6.57 -11.98
C GLU A 19 6.59 -6.72 -13.05
N SER A 20 6.64 -5.79 -14.01
CA SER A 20 7.65 -5.81 -15.06
C SER A 20 9.07 -5.60 -14.53
N ARG A 21 9.23 -5.14 -13.29
CA ARG A 21 10.53 -4.91 -12.67
C ARG A 21 10.99 -6.07 -11.79
N LEU A 22 10.19 -7.13 -11.67
CA LEU A 22 10.61 -8.32 -10.93
C LEU A 22 11.88 -8.91 -11.56
N PRO A 23 12.78 -9.49 -10.74
CA PRO A 23 13.99 -10.15 -11.26
C PRO A 23 13.66 -11.19 -12.34
N ALA A 24 12.61 -11.98 -12.13
CA ALA A 24 12.18 -13.01 -13.09
C ALA A 24 11.67 -12.42 -14.40
N ARG A 25 11.34 -11.15 -14.43
CA ARG A 25 10.86 -10.43 -15.62
C ARG A 25 11.95 -9.55 -16.25
N GLY A 26 13.17 -9.65 -15.76
CA GLY A 26 14.30 -8.89 -16.31
C GLY A 26 14.45 -7.47 -15.77
N GLY A 27 13.85 -7.16 -14.61
CA GLY A 27 14.01 -5.85 -13.98
C GLY A 27 15.48 -5.54 -13.73
N ASP A 28 15.91 -4.34 -14.12
CA ASP A 28 17.30 -3.92 -14.01
C ASP A 28 17.51 -2.98 -12.80
N PRO A 29 18.18 -3.46 -11.73
CA PRO A 29 18.39 -2.65 -10.54
C PRO A 29 19.25 -1.40 -10.77
N GLU A 30 19.98 -1.34 -11.88
CA GLU A 30 20.77 -0.16 -12.24
C GLU A 30 19.88 0.96 -12.77
N LYS A 31 18.72 0.63 -13.33
CA LYS A 31 17.85 1.58 -14.01
C LYS A 31 16.53 1.85 -13.29
N SER A 32 16.16 1.01 -12.35
CA SER A 32 14.83 1.08 -11.71
C SER A 32 14.94 0.95 -10.20
N TYR A 33 14.38 1.93 -9.51
CA TYR A 33 14.24 1.88 -8.05
C TYR A 33 13.47 0.64 -7.60
N VAL A 34 12.35 0.35 -8.27
CA VAL A 34 11.52 -0.82 -7.97
C VAL A 34 12.33 -2.10 -8.14
N ALA A 35 13.02 -2.23 -9.27
CA ALA A 35 13.86 -3.40 -9.53
C ALA A 35 14.94 -3.55 -8.45
N ARG A 36 15.52 -2.44 -8.01
CA ARG A 36 16.54 -2.46 -6.95
C ARG A 36 15.98 -3.01 -5.64
N LEU A 37 14.81 -2.54 -5.21
CA LEU A 37 14.18 -3.04 -4.01
C LEU A 37 13.81 -4.52 -4.13
N LEU A 38 13.27 -4.92 -5.27
CA LEU A 38 12.89 -6.31 -5.49
C LEU A 38 14.10 -7.25 -5.49
N HIS A 39 15.23 -6.79 -6.07
CA HIS A 39 16.47 -7.56 -6.04
C HIS A 39 17.04 -7.70 -4.64
N LYS A 40 16.94 -6.64 -3.82
CA LYS A 40 17.42 -6.69 -2.43
C LYS A 40 16.58 -7.63 -1.57
N GLY A 41 15.32 -7.80 -1.93
CA GLY A 41 14.44 -8.74 -1.23
C GLY A 41 13.63 -8.12 -0.08
N PRO A 42 12.92 -8.99 0.67
CA PRO A 42 11.91 -8.53 1.64
C PRO A 42 12.38 -7.53 2.68
N ASP A 43 13.57 -7.70 3.24
CA ASP A 43 14.04 -6.79 4.30
C ASP A 43 14.08 -5.35 3.81
N ALA A 44 14.44 -5.13 2.55
CA ALA A 44 14.54 -3.79 1.99
C ALA A 44 13.17 -3.14 1.78
N PHE A 45 12.27 -3.81 1.06
CA PHE A 45 10.97 -3.18 0.79
C PHE A 45 10.02 -3.20 1.98
N LEU A 46 10.11 -4.19 2.88
CA LEU A 46 9.29 -4.21 4.08
C LEU A 46 9.73 -3.13 5.07
N LYS A 47 11.02 -2.85 5.14
CA LYS A 47 11.52 -1.71 5.90
C LYS A 47 10.89 -0.40 5.40
N LYS A 48 10.81 -0.24 4.08
CA LYS A 48 10.16 0.94 3.48
C LYS A 48 8.69 1.03 3.85
N VAL A 49 7.97 -0.08 3.87
CA VAL A 49 6.57 -0.08 4.30
C VAL A 49 6.44 0.46 5.72
N GLY A 50 7.28 0.00 6.63
CA GLY A 50 7.28 0.50 8.02
C GLY A 50 7.61 1.98 8.12
N GLU A 51 8.63 2.43 7.39
CA GLU A 51 9.03 3.84 7.36
C GLU A 51 7.90 4.73 6.83
N GLU A 52 7.27 4.34 5.73
CA GLU A 52 6.20 5.14 5.11
C GLU A 52 4.95 5.20 6.00
N ALA A 53 4.64 4.10 6.70
CA ALA A 53 3.52 4.10 7.65
C ALA A 53 3.77 5.11 8.77
N THR A 54 4.99 5.18 9.29
CA THR A 54 5.37 6.16 10.32
C THR A 54 5.26 7.58 9.76
N GLU A 55 5.67 7.80 8.52
CA GLU A 55 5.59 9.12 7.91
C GLU A 55 4.15 9.59 7.70
N VAL A 56 3.22 8.66 7.44
CA VAL A 56 1.79 9.00 7.40
C VAL A 56 1.34 9.54 8.76
N VAL A 57 1.74 8.87 9.83
CA VAL A 57 1.41 9.31 11.20
C VAL A 57 1.97 10.70 11.46
N MET A 58 3.22 10.92 11.11
CA MET A 58 3.89 12.23 11.31
C MET A 58 3.22 13.32 10.51
N ALA A 59 2.90 13.07 9.24
CA ALA A 59 2.23 14.06 8.40
C ALA A 59 0.85 14.42 8.94
N ALA A 60 0.11 13.43 9.45
CA ALA A 60 -1.19 13.67 10.04
C ALA A 60 -1.10 14.52 11.31
N LYS A 61 -0.12 14.22 12.16
CA LYS A 61 0.11 15.00 13.38
C LYS A 61 0.53 16.44 13.06
N ASP A 62 1.37 16.63 12.05
CA ASP A 62 1.76 17.95 11.59
C ASP A 62 0.55 18.72 11.07
N ALA A 63 -0.34 18.07 10.34
CA ALA A 63 -1.56 18.70 9.83
C ALA A 63 -2.47 19.19 10.97
N ASP A 64 -2.50 18.46 12.09
CA ASP A 64 -3.27 18.87 13.27
C ASP A 64 -2.69 20.13 13.92
N HIS A 65 -1.46 20.47 13.60
CA HIS A 65 -0.74 21.61 14.19
C HIS A 65 -0.33 22.65 13.15
N GLY A 66 -1.11 22.79 12.10
CA GLY A 66 -0.91 23.85 11.10
C GLY A 66 -0.15 23.42 9.85
N GLY A 67 0.25 22.14 9.76
CA GLY A 67 0.88 21.62 8.55
C GLY A 67 -0.12 21.41 7.42
N GLU A 68 0.39 21.16 6.22
CA GLU A 68 -0.44 20.98 5.04
C GLU A 68 -1.04 19.57 4.94
N ARG A 69 -2.35 19.52 4.77
CA ARG A 69 -3.07 18.25 4.62
C ARG A 69 -2.64 17.47 3.36
N SER A 70 -2.18 18.18 2.33
CA SER A 70 -1.72 17.56 1.09
C SER A 70 -0.53 16.61 1.31
N LYS A 71 0.26 16.85 2.36
CA LYS A 71 1.38 15.96 2.70
C LYS A 71 0.91 14.58 3.14
N ILE A 72 -0.26 14.51 3.77
CA ILE A 72 -0.85 13.22 4.16
C ILE A 72 -1.08 12.37 2.90
N VAL A 73 -1.63 12.98 1.85
CA VAL A 73 -1.90 12.26 0.58
C VAL A 73 -0.59 11.73 0.00
N GLY A 74 0.46 12.56 0.00
CA GLY A 74 1.77 12.14 -0.50
C GLY A 74 2.35 10.95 0.26
N GLU A 75 2.27 10.99 1.58
CA GLU A 75 2.80 9.91 2.41
C GLU A 75 1.97 8.63 2.29
N VAL A 76 0.66 8.74 2.16
CA VAL A 76 -0.20 7.58 1.90
C VAL A 76 0.11 6.99 0.52
N ALA A 77 0.35 7.84 -0.48
CA ALA A 77 0.73 7.35 -1.81
C ALA A 77 2.05 6.55 -1.74
N ASP A 78 3.02 7.05 -0.98
CA ASP A 78 4.30 6.35 -0.79
C ASP A 78 4.09 5.00 -0.08
N LEU A 79 3.23 4.96 0.93
CA LEU A 79 2.91 3.74 1.64
C LEU A 79 2.24 2.72 0.70
N TRP A 80 1.27 3.15 -0.08
CA TRP A 80 0.59 2.28 -1.04
C TRP A 80 1.58 1.75 -2.07
N PHE A 81 2.44 2.62 -2.59
CA PHE A 81 3.44 2.24 -3.58
C PHE A 81 4.36 1.13 -3.07
N HIS A 82 4.94 1.31 -1.89
CA HIS A 82 5.83 0.30 -1.32
C HIS A 82 5.10 -0.98 -0.93
N THR A 83 3.84 -0.87 -0.49
CA THR A 83 3.00 -2.04 -0.23
C THR A 83 2.74 -2.82 -1.53
N MET A 84 2.55 -2.12 -2.65
CA MET A 84 2.37 -2.76 -3.95
C MET A 84 3.63 -3.52 -4.40
N ILE A 85 4.80 -2.98 -4.09
CA ILE A 85 6.07 -3.69 -4.37
C ILE A 85 6.12 -4.99 -3.56
N ALA A 86 5.74 -4.93 -2.29
CA ALA A 86 5.67 -6.12 -1.45
C ALA A 86 4.69 -7.15 -2.02
N LEU A 87 3.50 -6.72 -2.42
CA LEU A 87 2.51 -7.61 -3.04
C LEU A 87 3.10 -8.32 -4.27
N ALA A 88 3.77 -7.57 -5.14
CA ALA A 88 4.35 -8.12 -6.36
C ALA A 88 5.38 -9.23 -6.06
N HIS A 89 6.20 -9.02 -5.03
CA HIS A 89 7.18 -10.02 -4.62
C HIS A 89 6.51 -11.36 -4.25
N TYR A 90 5.34 -11.29 -3.61
CA TYR A 90 4.60 -12.49 -3.20
C TYR A 90 3.60 -12.98 -4.26
N GLY A 91 3.68 -12.44 -5.47
CA GLY A 91 2.80 -12.86 -6.57
C GLY A 91 1.36 -12.36 -6.43
N LEU A 92 1.17 -11.30 -5.66
CA LEU A 92 -0.15 -10.73 -5.39
C LEU A 92 -0.30 -9.37 -6.08
N LYS A 93 -1.53 -8.91 -6.21
CA LYS A 93 -1.88 -7.67 -6.91
C LYS A 93 -2.81 -6.80 -6.07
N PRO A 94 -2.85 -5.48 -6.32
CA PRO A 94 -3.84 -4.62 -5.67
C PRO A 94 -5.27 -5.11 -5.86
N ALA A 95 -5.57 -5.72 -7.01
CA ALA A 95 -6.90 -6.30 -7.26
C ALA A 95 -7.29 -7.34 -6.20
N ASP A 96 -6.33 -8.09 -5.67
CA ASP A 96 -6.60 -9.07 -4.60
C ASP A 96 -7.02 -8.37 -3.31
N VAL A 97 -6.40 -7.23 -3.01
CA VAL A 97 -6.75 -6.42 -1.83
C VAL A 97 -8.14 -5.81 -2.00
N ILE A 98 -8.42 -5.29 -3.20
CA ILE A 98 -9.73 -4.71 -3.51
C ILE A 98 -10.82 -5.78 -3.38
N ALA A 99 -10.57 -6.99 -3.88
CA ALA A 99 -11.52 -8.09 -3.76
C ALA A 99 -11.80 -8.44 -2.29
N GLU A 100 -10.78 -8.41 -1.44
CA GLU A 100 -10.96 -8.64 -0.01
C GLU A 100 -11.78 -7.54 0.65
N LEU A 101 -11.56 -6.29 0.27
CA LEU A 101 -12.36 -5.18 0.77
C LEU A 101 -13.82 -5.29 0.33
N GLU A 102 -14.05 -5.66 -0.92
CA GLU A 102 -15.40 -5.89 -1.44
C GLU A 102 -16.10 -7.04 -0.71
N ARG A 103 -15.38 -8.09 -0.42
CA ARG A 103 -15.90 -9.23 0.34
C ARG A 103 -16.39 -8.79 1.72
N ARG A 104 -15.68 -7.86 2.36
CA ARG A 104 -16.06 -7.34 3.68
C ARG A 104 -17.24 -6.38 3.61
N GLU A 105 -17.44 -5.73 2.48
CA GLU A 105 -18.44 -4.68 2.29
C GLU A 105 -19.87 -5.16 2.54
N GLY A 106 -20.18 -6.39 2.17
CA GLY A 106 -21.54 -6.94 2.32
C GLY A 106 -21.84 -7.56 3.68
N THR A 107 -20.83 -7.71 4.54
CA THR A 107 -21.08 -8.23 5.89
C THR A 107 -21.39 -7.06 6.80
N SER A 108 -22.34 -7.23 7.71
CA SER A 108 -22.85 -6.18 8.59
C SER A 108 -21.75 -5.27 9.17
N GLY A 109 -21.23 -4.42 8.27
CA GLY A 109 -20.29 -3.39 8.60
C GLY A 109 -18.85 -3.85 8.76
N ILE A 110 -18.01 -3.43 7.83
CA ILE A 110 -16.55 -3.48 7.99
C ILE A 110 -16.17 -2.85 9.34
N GLU A 111 -16.88 -1.78 9.70
CA GLU A 111 -16.74 -1.06 10.97
C GLU A 111 -16.95 -1.94 12.18
N GLU A 112 -18.03 -2.73 12.18
CA GLU A 112 -18.34 -3.62 13.29
C GLU A 112 -17.25 -4.68 13.47
N LYS A 113 -16.74 -5.21 12.37
CA LYS A 113 -15.68 -6.21 12.40
C LYS A 113 -14.37 -5.59 12.91
N ALA A 114 -14.06 -4.38 12.48
CA ALA A 114 -12.88 -3.66 12.93
C ALA A 114 -12.97 -3.35 14.42
N LEU A 115 -14.15 -2.96 14.89
CA LEU A 115 -14.39 -2.69 16.30
C LEU A 115 -14.18 -3.95 17.14
N ARG A 116 -14.70 -5.09 16.69
CA ARG A 116 -14.52 -6.36 17.41
C ARG A 116 -13.03 -6.73 17.55
N LYS A 117 -12.25 -6.54 16.49
CA LYS A 117 -10.82 -6.80 16.52
C LYS A 117 -10.08 -5.86 17.48
N ALA A 118 -10.45 -4.59 17.46
CA ALA A 118 -9.85 -3.60 18.35
C ALA A 118 -10.15 -3.91 19.81
N LEU A 119 -11.41 -4.23 20.12
CA LEU A 119 -11.82 -4.58 21.49
C LEU A 119 -11.13 -5.85 21.98
N ALA A 120 -10.97 -6.83 21.11
CA ALA A 120 -10.27 -8.07 21.46
C ALA A 120 -8.80 -7.80 21.84
N ARG A 121 -8.14 -6.89 21.13
CA ARG A 121 -6.76 -6.48 21.43
C ARG A 121 -6.67 -5.71 22.74
N GLU A 122 -7.61 -4.78 22.96
CA GLU A 122 -7.63 -3.96 24.17
C GLU A 122 -7.95 -4.76 25.42
N SER A 123 -8.77 -5.81 25.31
CA SER A 123 -9.08 -6.66 26.47
C SER A 123 -7.88 -7.52 26.89
N GLY A 124 -6.71 -7.22 26.37
CA GLY A 124 -5.50 -7.93 26.73
C GLY A 124 -5.54 -9.38 26.28
N ALA A 125 -6.04 -9.60 25.08
CA ALA A 125 -6.13 -10.95 24.54
C ALA A 125 -4.84 -11.70 24.82
N GLN A 126 -4.90 -12.58 25.79
CA GLN A 126 -3.79 -13.39 26.22
C GLN A 126 -3.48 -14.46 25.21
#